data_7aaea76b3abf2e36bdf1aae10aae0065
#
_entry.id   7aaea76b3abf2e36bdf1aae10aae0065
#
_cell.length_a   1.000
_cell.length_b   1.000
_cell.length_c   1.000
_cell.angle_alpha   90.00
_cell.angle_beta   90.00
_cell.angle_gamma   90.00
#
_symmetry.space_group_name_H-M   'P 1'
#
loop_
_entity.id
_entity.type
_entity.pdbx_description
1 polymer ?
#
loop_
_entity_poly.entity_id
_entity_poly.type
_entity_poly.pdbx_seq_one_letter_code
_entity_poly.pdbx_strand_id
1 'polypeptide(L)'
;MFIPFIFACNNSTSRIEENSTLPKFLEDINGEESSSISVYKLEWLTGQREGSHDGGTLEQTWFPPRSGTITALVRSTKESETRFVEIIHIREINGSLELNLQIFNNSLEPENISASYSRIHKFELTEVGDRYLAFKGVSDGAHRSLSYQRSEGDIFSIQIETNIGERIEIKLVPII
;
A
#
# COMPACT_ATOMS: atom_id res chain seq x y z
N MET A 1 -2.37 -49.19 -32.84
CA MET A 1 -2.95 -50.37 -32.19
C MET A 1 -3.75 -49.89 -31.00
N PHE A 2 -5.06 -49.71 -31.22
CA PHE A 2 -6.02 -49.17 -30.23
C PHE A 2 -6.59 -50.34 -29.42
N ILE A 3 -6.68 -50.21 -28.09
CA ILE A 3 -7.55 -51.02 -27.29
C ILE A 3 -8.31 -50.07 -26.31
N PRO A 4 -9.65 -50.02 -26.37
CA PRO A 4 -10.46 -49.29 -25.40
C PRO A 4 -10.88 -50.24 -24.27
N PHE A 5 -10.77 -49.76 -23.01
CA PHE A 5 -11.41 -50.43 -21.89
C PHE A 5 -12.72 -49.69 -21.54
N ILE A 6 -13.80 -50.43 -21.74
CA ILE A 6 -15.16 -50.11 -21.32
C ILE A 6 -15.30 -50.73 -19.91
N PHE A 7 -15.72 -49.97 -18.92
CA PHE A 7 -16.29 -50.53 -17.69
C PHE A 7 -17.69 -50.00 -17.46
N ALA A 8 -18.56 -50.97 -17.26
CA ALA A 8 -20.00 -50.86 -17.21
C ALA A 8 -20.50 -50.33 -15.86
N CYS A 9 -21.67 -49.70 -15.92
CA CYS A 9 -22.54 -49.33 -14.81
C CYS A 9 -22.95 -50.50 -13.95
N ASN A 10 -23.00 -50.29 -12.64
CA ASN A 10 -23.90 -51.01 -11.77
C ASN A 10 -24.66 -50.08 -10.86
N ASN A 11 -25.95 -49.96 -11.13
CA ASN A 11 -26.97 -49.36 -10.29
C ASN A 11 -27.19 -50.24 -9.06
N SER A 12 -27.14 -49.66 -7.89
CA SER A 12 -27.79 -50.18 -6.72
C SER A 12 -28.47 -49.04 -5.96
N THR A 13 -29.77 -49.02 -6.14
CA THR A 13 -30.71 -48.17 -5.42
C THR A 13 -30.90 -48.76 -4.02
N SER A 14 -30.52 -48.01 -2.99
CA SER A 14 -31.04 -48.21 -1.64
C SER A 14 -31.55 -46.90 -1.09
N ARG A 15 -32.86 -46.89 -0.96
CA ARG A 15 -33.71 -45.91 -0.29
C ARG A 15 -33.43 -45.94 1.19
N ILE A 16 -32.97 -44.85 1.78
CA ILE A 16 -32.99 -44.67 3.24
C ILE A 16 -33.80 -43.40 3.52
N GLU A 17 -34.78 -43.56 4.37
CA GLU A 17 -35.80 -42.59 4.75
C GLU A 17 -35.21 -41.43 5.55
N GLU A 18 -35.84 -40.26 5.34
CA GLU A 18 -35.70 -39.04 6.11
C GLU A 18 -35.91 -39.26 7.60
N ASN A 19 -35.03 -38.74 8.38
CA ASN A 19 -35.39 -38.14 9.66
C ASN A 19 -34.37 -37.03 9.95
N SER A 20 -34.64 -35.84 9.43
CA SER A 20 -33.85 -34.68 9.68
C SER A 20 -34.41 -33.90 10.86
N THR A 21 -33.69 -33.92 11.93
CA THR A 21 -33.79 -32.83 12.90
C THR A 21 -32.44 -32.15 12.91
N LEU A 22 -32.25 -31.18 12.00
CA LEU A 22 -31.13 -30.25 12.05
C LEU A 22 -31.30 -29.37 13.29
N PRO A 23 -30.28 -29.24 14.12
CA PRO A 23 -30.32 -28.29 15.22
C PRO A 23 -30.34 -26.86 14.64
N LYS A 24 -31.39 -26.15 15.05
CA LYS A 24 -31.64 -24.73 14.78
C LYS A 24 -30.64 -23.90 15.59
N PHE A 25 -29.38 -23.84 15.12
CA PHE A 25 -28.33 -23.07 15.79
C PHE A 25 -27.31 -22.53 14.78
N LEU A 26 -27.77 -21.72 13.84
CA LEU A 26 -26.90 -20.87 12.98
C LEU A 26 -27.73 -19.68 12.43
N GLU A 27 -28.41 -18.97 13.31
CA GLU A 27 -28.81 -17.58 13.06
C GLU A 27 -28.22 -16.78 14.19
N ASP A 28 -27.16 -16.08 13.89
CA ASP A 28 -26.56 -14.87 14.45
C ASP A 28 -25.02 -14.96 14.38
N ILE A 29 -24.50 -15.05 13.17
CA ILE A 29 -23.22 -14.45 12.90
C ILE A 29 -23.55 -13.24 12.04
N ASN A 30 -23.88 -12.12 12.66
CA ASN A 30 -23.67 -10.82 12.06
C ASN A 30 -22.16 -10.74 11.77
N GLY A 31 -21.79 -11.21 10.58
CA GLY A 31 -20.49 -10.98 10.01
C GLY A 31 -20.33 -9.48 9.89
N GLU A 32 -19.58 -8.87 10.80
CA GLU A 32 -18.86 -7.67 10.44
C GLU A 32 -18.07 -8.06 9.20
N GLU A 33 -18.53 -7.66 8.03
CA GLU A 33 -17.72 -7.60 6.83
C GLU A 33 -16.53 -6.74 7.25
N SER A 34 -15.42 -7.39 7.53
CA SER A 34 -14.12 -6.74 7.60
C SER A 34 -13.96 -6.05 6.25
N SER A 35 -14.35 -4.77 6.18
CA SER A 35 -14.33 -4.00 4.95
C SER A 35 -12.89 -3.89 4.51
N SER A 36 -12.49 -4.74 3.57
CA SER A 36 -11.17 -4.70 2.97
C SER A 36 -10.95 -3.32 2.36
N ILE A 37 -9.80 -2.72 2.69
CA ILE A 37 -9.44 -1.40 2.17
C ILE A 37 -8.88 -1.57 0.77
N SER A 38 -9.47 -0.85 -0.20
CA SER A 38 -9.00 -0.85 -1.58
C SER A 38 -8.15 0.37 -1.88
N VAL A 39 -7.08 0.19 -2.68
CA VAL A 39 -6.23 1.29 -3.18
C VAL A 39 -7.00 2.30 -4.03
N TYR A 40 -8.16 1.95 -4.57
CA TYR A 40 -9.02 2.90 -5.30
C TYR A 40 -9.54 4.04 -4.41
N LYS A 41 -9.62 3.85 -3.09
CA LYS A 41 -9.89 4.93 -2.12
C LYS A 41 -8.76 5.95 -2.05
N LEU A 42 -7.59 5.63 -2.60
CA LEU A 42 -6.40 6.49 -2.62
C LEU A 42 -6.25 7.28 -3.92
N GLU A 43 -7.25 7.28 -4.82
CA GLU A 43 -7.20 8.01 -6.09
C GLU A 43 -6.91 9.51 -5.89
N TRP A 44 -7.26 10.08 -4.74
CA TRP A 44 -6.94 11.46 -4.36
C TRP A 44 -5.43 11.75 -4.24
N LEU A 45 -4.58 10.72 -4.13
CA LEU A 45 -3.12 10.87 -4.20
C LEU A 45 -2.65 11.21 -5.61
N THR A 46 -3.37 10.80 -6.66
CA THR A 46 -2.95 10.91 -8.07
C THR A 46 -2.62 12.35 -8.46
N GLY A 47 -1.56 12.51 -9.26
CA GLY A 47 -1.13 13.79 -9.83
C GLY A 47 0.31 14.13 -9.52
N GLN A 48 0.74 15.28 -10.06
CA GLN A 48 2.10 15.82 -9.92
C GLN A 48 2.09 17.03 -9.01
N ARG A 49 3.06 17.07 -8.11
CA ARG A 49 3.19 18.15 -7.10
C ARG A 49 4.65 18.45 -6.83
N GLU A 50 4.91 19.68 -6.42
CA GLU A 50 6.25 20.09 -5.97
C GLU A 50 6.17 21.01 -4.75
N GLY A 51 7.30 21.13 -4.05
CA GLY A 51 7.44 22.04 -2.91
C GLY A 51 8.87 22.14 -2.43
N SER A 52 9.13 23.10 -1.57
CA SER A 52 10.45 23.29 -0.98
C SER A 52 10.71 22.28 0.14
N HIS A 53 11.89 21.66 0.11
CA HIS A 53 12.37 20.76 1.14
C HIS A 53 13.88 20.85 1.29
N ASP A 54 14.38 21.06 2.51
CA ASP A 54 15.81 21.12 2.87
C ASP A 54 16.64 22.05 1.97
N GLY A 55 16.07 23.22 1.64
CA GLY A 55 16.72 24.23 0.79
C GLY A 55 16.81 23.86 -0.70
N GLY A 56 16.07 22.84 -1.13
CA GLY A 56 15.91 22.41 -2.51
C GLY A 56 14.45 22.25 -2.88
N THR A 57 14.18 21.48 -3.94
CA THR A 57 12.84 21.15 -4.43
C THR A 57 12.59 19.66 -4.29
N LEU A 58 11.41 19.30 -3.78
CA LEU A 58 10.87 17.94 -3.81
C LEU A 58 9.72 17.91 -4.81
N GLU A 59 9.80 17.00 -5.77
CA GLU A 59 8.76 16.72 -6.75
C GLU A 59 8.20 15.32 -6.47
N GLN A 60 6.89 15.16 -6.57
CA GLN A 60 6.24 13.87 -6.39
C GLN A 60 5.16 13.66 -7.46
N THR A 61 5.19 12.49 -8.10
CA THR A 61 4.19 12.06 -9.09
C THR A 61 3.57 10.75 -8.64
N TRP A 62 2.26 10.76 -8.38
CA TRP A 62 1.46 9.56 -8.13
C TRP A 62 0.74 9.13 -9.40
N PHE A 63 0.91 7.89 -9.79
CA PHE A 63 0.14 7.26 -10.87
C PHE A 63 -1.25 6.88 -10.36
N PRO A 64 -2.29 6.81 -11.24
CA PRO A 64 -3.60 6.32 -10.84
C PRO A 64 -3.56 4.89 -10.28
N PRO A 65 -4.43 4.54 -9.32
CA PRO A 65 -4.54 3.18 -8.80
C PRO A 65 -4.83 2.18 -9.92
N ARG A 66 -4.16 1.03 -9.89
CA ARG A 66 -4.37 -0.04 -10.86
C ARG A 66 -4.02 -1.41 -10.27
N SER A 67 -4.89 -2.40 -10.51
CA SER A 67 -4.62 -3.81 -10.16
C SER A 67 -4.18 -4.02 -8.71
N GLY A 68 -4.89 -3.37 -7.75
CA GLY A 68 -4.59 -3.51 -6.33
C GLY A 68 -3.34 -2.76 -5.86
N THR A 69 -2.80 -1.83 -6.67
CA THR A 69 -1.61 -1.04 -6.34
C THR A 69 -1.73 0.42 -6.71
N ILE A 70 -0.99 1.29 -6.03
CA ILE A 70 -0.73 2.67 -6.41
C ILE A 70 0.74 2.98 -6.18
N THR A 71 1.37 3.71 -7.10
CA THR A 71 2.81 3.94 -7.10
C THR A 71 3.11 5.42 -7.27
N ALA A 72 4.16 5.90 -6.60
CA ALA A 72 4.71 7.23 -6.83
C ALA A 72 6.19 7.21 -7.13
N LEU A 73 6.63 8.22 -7.86
CA LEU A 73 8.01 8.61 -8.04
C LEU A 73 8.24 9.94 -7.35
N VAL A 74 9.29 10.02 -6.54
CA VAL A 74 9.75 11.25 -5.88
C VAL A 74 11.14 11.60 -6.41
N ARG A 75 11.40 12.89 -6.62
CA ARG A 75 12.73 13.43 -6.93
C ARG A 75 13.04 14.59 -6.02
N SER A 76 14.21 14.57 -5.37
CA SER A 76 14.73 15.72 -4.63
C SER A 76 15.91 16.31 -5.36
N THR A 77 15.88 17.64 -5.56
CA THR A 77 16.96 18.40 -6.20
C THR A 77 17.41 19.53 -5.31
N LYS A 78 18.70 19.88 -5.36
CA LYS A 78 19.29 21.04 -4.69
C LYS A 78 20.48 21.53 -5.47
N GLU A 79 20.63 22.85 -5.65
CA GLU A 79 21.80 23.46 -6.33
C GLU A 79 22.07 22.87 -7.71
N SER A 80 21.00 22.59 -8.48
CA SER A 80 21.06 21.98 -9.82
C SER A 80 21.49 20.50 -9.86
N GLU A 81 21.53 19.82 -8.73
CA GLU A 81 21.82 18.40 -8.65
C GLU A 81 20.63 17.58 -8.12
N THR A 82 20.46 16.37 -8.63
CA THR A 82 19.54 15.41 -8.04
C THR A 82 20.18 14.82 -6.79
N ARG A 83 19.54 14.97 -5.65
CA ARG A 83 20.01 14.40 -4.38
C ARG A 83 19.62 12.93 -4.25
N PHE A 84 18.35 12.64 -4.51
CA PHE A 84 17.83 11.28 -4.51
C PHE A 84 16.59 11.15 -5.40
N VAL A 85 16.30 9.91 -5.74
CA VAL A 85 15.03 9.46 -6.33
C VAL A 85 14.43 8.43 -5.39
N GLU A 86 13.12 8.46 -5.21
CA GLU A 86 12.42 7.52 -4.35
C GLU A 86 11.25 6.90 -5.09
N ILE A 87 11.06 5.60 -4.91
CA ILE A 87 9.88 4.86 -5.38
C ILE A 87 9.04 4.49 -4.18
N ILE A 88 7.77 4.88 -4.19
CA ILE A 88 6.77 4.51 -3.20
C ILE A 88 5.77 3.58 -3.88
N HIS A 89 5.49 2.45 -3.26
CA HIS A 89 4.55 1.46 -3.77
C HIS A 89 3.61 1.00 -2.65
N ILE A 90 2.33 1.32 -2.80
CA ILE A 90 1.27 0.86 -1.88
C ILE A 90 0.52 -0.26 -2.57
N ARG A 91 0.29 -1.36 -1.86
CA ARG A 91 -0.43 -2.53 -2.34
C ARG A 91 -1.47 -3.02 -1.34
N GLU A 92 -2.53 -3.62 -1.86
CA GLU A 92 -3.49 -4.37 -1.06
C GLU A 92 -2.88 -5.68 -0.56
N ILE A 93 -3.02 -5.94 0.74
CA ILE A 93 -2.55 -7.17 1.38
C ILE A 93 -3.44 -7.53 2.57
N ASN A 94 -3.97 -8.75 2.59
CA ASN A 94 -4.74 -9.28 3.72
C ASN A 94 -5.86 -8.34 4.21
N GLY A 95 -6.59 -7.69 3.29
CA GLY A 95 -7.66 -6.75 3.62
C GLY A 95 -7.19 -5.36 4.09
N SER A 96 -5.89 -5.10 4.10
CA SER A 96 -5.25 -3.84 4.48
C SER A 96 -4.34 -3.31 3.37
N LEU A 97 -3.53 -2.29 3.66
CA LEU A 97 -2.53 -1.73 2.75
C LEU A 97 -1.14 -1.82 3.36
N GLU A 98 -0.16 -2.17 2.54
CA GLU A 98 1.26 -2.10 2.85
C GLU A 98 1.93 -1.06 1.93
N LEU A 99 2.74 -0.17 2.50
CA LEU A 99 3.58 0.76 1.76
C LEU A 99 5.02 0.26 1.78
N ASN A 100 5.61 0.17 0.60
CA ASN A 100 7.03 -0.11 0.40
C ASN A 100 7.69 1.12 -0.22
N LEU A 101 8.84 1.52 0.30
CA LEU A 101 9.58 2.70 -0.10
C LEU A 101 11.05 2.34 -0.31
N GLN A 102 11.62 2.76 -1.43
CA GLN A 102 13.04 2.59 -1.72
C GLN A 102 13.64 3.89 -2.24
N ILE A 103 14.77 4.29 -1.66
CA ILE A 103 15.52 5.48 -2.04
C ILE A 103 16.72 5.07 -2.88
N PHE A 104 17.04 5.88 -3.89
CA PHE A 104 18.17 5.73 -4.79
C PHE A 104 18.97 7.04 -4.81
N ASN A 105 20.29 6.93 -4.90
CA ASN A 105 21.16 8.08 -5.14
C ASN A 105 21.04 8.59 -6.59
N ASN A 106 21.78 9.64 -6.93
CA ASN A 106 21.77 10.23 -8.28
C ASN A 106 22.22 9.27 -9.40
N SER A 107 22.96 8.20 -9.07
CA SER A 107 23.36 7.15 -10.03
C SER A 107 22.35 6.01 -10.12
N LEU A 108 21.18 6.12 -9.50
CA LEU A 108 20.15 5.07 -9.37
C LEU A 108 20.67 3.82 -8.63
N GLU A 109 21.66 3.98 -7.78
CA GLU A 109 22.06 2.93 -6.86
C GLU A 109 21.19 3.00 -5.61
N PRO A 110 20.64 1.88 -5.12
CA PRO A 110 19.87 1.86 -3.89
C PRO A 110 20.69 2.41 -2.72
N GLU A 111 20.17 3.38 -2.00
CA GLU A 111 20.82 3.86 -0.78
C GLU A 111 20.88 2.74 0.25
N ASN A 112 22.11 2.45 0.69
CA ASN A 112 22.37 1.52 1.78
C ASN A 112 22.59 2.35 3.05
N ILE A 113 21.58 2.42 3.90
CA ILE A 113 21.73 3.07 5.21
C ILE A 113 22.69 2.27 6.11
N SER A 114 22.82 0.97 5.90
CA SER A 114 23.81 0.08 6.51
C SER A 114 23.70 -1.30 5.86
N ALA A 115 24.79 -2.09 5.88
CA ALA A 115 24.78 -3.50 5.46
C ALA A 115 23.77 -4.37 6.25
N SER A 116 23.28 -3.87 7.39
CA SER A 116 22.34 -4.56 8.29
C SER A 116 20.88 -4.23 8.05
N TYR A 117 20.55 -3.18 7.24
CA TYR A 117 19.17 -2.75 7.04
C TYR A 117 18.64 -3.18 5.68
N SER A 118 17.31 -3.40 5.64
CA SER A 118 16.60 -3.62 4.39
C SER A 118 16.74 -2.39 3.49
N ARG A 119 16.97 -2.62 2.19
CA ARG A 119 16.92 -1.54 1.18
C ARG A 119 15.52 -1.02 0.95
N ILE A 120 14.51 -1.79 1.33
CA ILE A 120 13.10 -1.43 1.22
C ILE A 120 12.59 -1.14 2.61
N HIS A 121 12.13 0.08 2.84
CA HIS A 121 11.42 0.46 4.03
C HIS A 121 9.96 0.04 3.90
N LYS A 122 9.49 -0.76 4.86
CA LYS A 122 8.11 -1.27 4.90
C LYS A 122 7.31 -0.58 5.98
N PHE A 123 6.06 -0.29 5.63
CA PHE A 123 5.11 0.35 6.53
C PHE A 123 3.75 -0.34 6.43
N GLU A 124 3.07 -0.47 7.56
CA GLU A 124 1.72 -0.99 7.67
C GLU A 124 0.73 0.15 7.87
N LEU A 125 -0.45 0.05 7.26
CA LEU A 125 -1.53 1.00 7.41
C LEU A 125 -1.98 1.08 8.86
N THR A 126 -2.11 2.31 9.38
CA THR A 126 -2.67 2.58 10.71
C THR A 126 -3.98 3.34 10.67
N GLU A 127 -4.15 4.19 9.65
CA GLU A 127 -5.35 5.01 9.53
C GLU A 127 -5.62 5.36 8.07
N VAL A 128 -6.89 5.37 7.69
CA VAL A 128 -7.39 5.89 6.41
C VAL A 128 -8.62 6.73 6.66
N GLY A 129 -8.62 7.94 6.13
CA GLY A 129 -9.73 8.90 6.20
C GLY A 129 -10.06 9.47 4.84
N ASP A 130 -10.94 10.49 4.84
CA ASP A 130 -11.16 11.27 3.64
C ASP A 130 -9.91 12.13 3.36
N ARG A 131 -9.22 11.83 2.26
CA ARG A 131 -7.95 12.49 1.86
C ARG A 131 -6.87 12.50 2.95
N TYR A 132 -6.84 11.44 3.75
CA TYR A 132 -5.84 11.20 4.78
C TYR A 132 -5.44 9.72 4.79
N LEU A 133 -4.15 9.47 5.00
CA LEU A 133 -3.57 8.14 5.02
C LEU A 133 -2.36 8.13 5.94
N ALA A 134 -2.30 7.21 6.88
CA ALA A 134 -1.17 7.08 7.80
C ALA A 134 -0.66 5.64 7.90
N PHE A 135 0.65 5.53 8.03
CA PHE A 135 1.38 4.27 8.13
C PHE A 135 2.37 4.29 9.30
N LYS A 136 2.64 3.11 9.84
CA LYS A 136 3.69 2.85 10.83
C LYS A 136 4.81 2.03 10.19
N GLY A 137 6.05 2.43 10.40
CA GLY A 137 7.23 1.68 9.97
C GLY A 137 7.35 0.35 10.70
N VAL A 138 7.64 -0.73 9.95
CA VAL A 138 7.75 -2.10 10.47
C VAL A 138 9.04 -2.80 10.07
N SER A 139 9.86 -2.22 9.17
CA SER A 139 11.18 -2.74 8.84
C SER A 139 12.28 -1.96 9.56
N ASP A 140 13.44 -2.60 9.74
CA ASP A 140 14.62 -1.96 10.28
C ASP A 140 15.04 -0.76 9.43
N GLY A 141 15.36 0.36 10.08
CA GLY A 141 15.76 1.61 9.42
C GLY A 141 14.61 2.45 8.84
N ALA A 142 13.38 1.95 8.82
CA ALA A 142 12.23 2.75 8.41
C ALA A 142 11.97 3.89 9.40
N HIS A 143 11.40 4.99 8.92
CA HIS A 143 10.83 6.02 9.78
C HIS A 143 9.73 5.42 10.68
N ARG A 144 9.47 6.02 11.85
CA ARG A 144 8.45 5.54 12.77
C ARG A 144 7.05 5.63 12.17
N SER A 145 6.76 6.74 11.50
CA SER A 145 5.49 6.95 10.81
C SER A 145 5.65 7.80 9.57
N LEU A 146 4.71 7.63 8.66
CA LEU A 146 4.57 8.38 7.42
C LEU A 146 3.08 8.62 7.18
N SER A 147 2.68 9.87 6.96
CA SER A 147 1.30 10.18 6.59
C SER A 147 1.21 11.17 5.45
N TYR A 148 0.10 11.06 4.72
CA TYR A 148 -0.27 11.92 3.61
C TYR A 148 -1.63 12.55 3.89
N GLN A 149 -1.76 13.83 3.58
CA GLN A 149 -3.01 14.55 3.69
C GLN A 149 -3.15 15.54 2.54
N ARG A 150 -4.36 15.65 1.96
CA ARG A 150 -4.69 16.68 0.99
C ARG A 150 -5.77 17.59 1.57
N SER A 151 -5.41 18.83 1.88
CA SER A 151 -6.33 19.81 2.45
C SER A 151 -7.18 20.52 1.38
N GLU A 152 -8.14 21.34 1.84
CA GLU A 152 -8.82 22.32 1.00
C GLU A 152 -7.78 23.27 0.39
N GLY A 153 -7.96 23.68 -0.88
CA GLY A 153 -6.97 24.48 -1.62
C GLY A 153 -5.83 23.66 -2.24
N ASP A 154 -5.96 22.33 -2.24
CA ASP A 154 -5.07 21.41 -2.96
C ASP A 154 -3.63 21.32 -2.41
N ILE A 155 -3.41 21.74 -1.17
CA ILE A 155 -2.13 21.58 -0.48
C ILE A 155 -2.01 20.11 -0.04
N PHE A 156 -0.93 19.48 -0.48
CA PHE A 156 -0.59 18.11 -0.13
C PHE A 156 0.51 18.11 0.92
N SER A 157 0.21 17.60 2.11
CA SER A 157 1.14 17.52 3.24
C SER A 157 1.64 16.10 3.42
N ILE A 158 2.96 15.95 3.56
CA ILE A 158 3.63 14.72 3.94
C ILE A 158 4.18 14.95 5.35
N GLN A 159 3.81 14.08 6.30
CA GLN A 159 4.37 14.14 7.65
C GLN A 159 5.16 12.87 7.91
N ILE A 160 6.36 13.03 8.44
CA ILE A 160 7.30 11.96 8.72
C ILE A 160 7.75 12.09 10.18
N GLU A 161 7.65 11.01 10.94
CA GLU A 161 8.36 10.88 12.21
C GLU A 161 9.56 9.95 11.99
N THR A 162 10.77 10.50 12.10
CA THR A 162 12.00 9.75 11.87
C THR A 162 12.22 8.68 12.94
N ASN A 163 13.12 7.74 12.70
CA ASN A 163 13.50 6.70 13.68
C ASN A 163 14.10 7.28 14.98
N ILE A 164 14.65 8.50 14.93
CA ILE A 164 15.17 9.22 16.12
C ILE A 164 14.13 10.15 16.76
N GLY A 165 12.89 10.22 16.22
CA GLY A 165 11.78 10.98 16.79
C GLY A 165 11.67 12.43 16.31
N GLU A 166 12.43 12.84 15.31
CA GLU A 166 12.25 14.12 14.65
C GLU A 166 10.96 14.12 13.82
N ARG A 167 10.27 15.25 13.76
CA ARG A 167 9.08 15.44 12.93
C ARG A 167 9.38 16.37 11.79
N ILE A 168 9.09 15.91 10.57
CA ILE A 168 9.29 16.63 9.32
C ILE A 168 7.91 16.80 8.68
N GLU A 169 7.57 18.03 8.27
CA GLU A 169 6.40 18.31 7.45
C GLU A 169 6.88 18.90 6.11
N ILE A 170 6.38 18.30 5.01
CA ILE A 170 6.66 18.77 3.65
C ILE A 170 5.32 19.12 3.01
N LYS A 171 5.22 20.34 2.46
CA LYS A 171 4.02 20.81 1.76
C LYS A 171 4.30 20.93 0.28
N LEU A 172 3.46 20.28 -0.52
CA LEU A 172 3.55 20.27 -1.97
C LEU A 172 2.29 20.90 -2.56
N VAL A 173 2.44 21.54 -3.70
CA VAL A 173 1.35 22.13 -4.50
C VAL A 173 1.34 21.50 -5.89
N PRO A 174 0.19 21.44 -6.59
CA PRO A 174 0.13 20.92 -7.94
C PRO A 174 1.07 21.69 -8.88
N ILE A 175 1.74 20.95 -9.77
CA ILE A 175 2.47 21.53 -10.91
C ILE A 175 1.42 21.83 -11.99
N ILE A 176 1.34 23.08 -12.41
CA ILE A 176 0.40 23.60 -13.42
C ILE A 176 1.00 23.44 -14.83
#